data_26ca75f14aaac41e87e546875c5ca42f
#
_entry.id   26ca75f14aaac41e87e546875c5ca42f
#
_cell.length_a   1.000
_cell.length_b   1.000
_cell.length_c   1.000
_cell.angle_alpha   90.00
_cell.angle_beta   90.00
_cell.angle_gamma   90.00
#
_symmetry.space_group_name_H-M   'P 1'
#
loop_
_entity.id
_entity.type
_entity.pdbx_description
1 polymer ?
#
loop_
_entity_poly.entity_id
_entity_poly.type
_entity_poly.pdbx_seq_one_letter_code
_entity_poly.pdbx_strand_id
1 'polypeptide(L)'
;EDLSRGLGDVYKRQGLPNIDTLILSLFQTISFATTTGFVVTDHSSLPLFVPYLLIALAGMGACAGSTGGGLKAIRVYILYRQAKNELKKLIHPSSVIPLKVGENVIDSDISDSVWGFIAVYLFALFFGILLILATGLNMETAFSTIFSCLNNLGPALGNATDNYASL
;
A
#
# COMPACT_ATOMS: atom_id res chain seq x y z
N GLU A 1 15.21 -12.22 27.50
CA GLU A 1 14.82 -10.85 27.85
C GLU A 1 15.51 -9.86 26.94
N ASP A 2 14.89 -9.60 25.92
CA ASP A 2 14.56 -8.35 25.26
C ASP A 2 15.67 -7.70 24.39
N LEU A 3 16.13 -8.44 23.38
CA LEU A 3 16.92 -7.87 22.27
C LEU A 3 16.14 -6.75 21.55
N SER A 4 14.82 -6.78 21.55
CA SER A 4 13.96 -5.78 20.92
C SER A 4 13.93 -4.44 21.67
N ARG A 5 13.96 -4.47 23.03
CA ARG A 5 14.07 -3.26 23.84
C ARG A 5 15.47 -2.63 23.77
N GLY A 6 16.52 -3.47 23.76
CA GLY A 6 17.89 -2.99 23.61
C GLY A 6 18.14 -2.26 22.28
N LEU A 7 17.56 -2.73 21.18
CA LEU A 7 17.65 -2.07 19.86
C LEU A 7 16.88 -0.74 19.83
N GLY A 8 15.70 -0.67 20.46
CA GLY A 8 14.91 0.57 20.52
C GLY A 8 15.57 1.67 21.36
N ASP A 9 16.24 1.32 22.45
CA ASP A 9 16.94 2.28 23.33
C ASP A 9 18.26 2.77 22.72
N VAL A 10 18.97 1.92 22.00
CA VAL A 10 20.14 2.30 21.20
C VAL A 10 19.73 3.26 20.07
N TYR A 11 18.58 3.06 19.45
CA TYR A 11 18.04 3.91 18.41
C TYR A 11 17.74 5.34 18.88
N LYS A 12 17.19 5.47 20.09
CA LYS A 12 16.91 6.79 20.72
C LYS A 12 18.16 7.56 21.15
N ARG A 13 19.26 6.87 21.44
CA ARG A 13 20.45 7.50 22.03
C ARG A 13 21.49 8.01 21.02
N GLN A 14 21.51 7.54 19.77
CA GLN A 14 22.65 7.81 18.88
C GLN A 14 22.39 8.73 17.68
N GLY A 15 21.17 9.09 17.35
CA GLY A 15 20.86 10.09 16.32
C GLY A 15 21.43 9.84 14.91
N LEU A 16 22.16 8.76 14.68
CA LEU A 16 22.78 8.39 13.41
C LEU A 16 22.20 7.04 12.94
N PRO A 17 21.94 6.89 11.63
CA PRO A 17 21.49 5.60 11.09
C PRO A 17 22.62 4.57 11.23
N ASN A 18 22.43 3.62 12.13
CA ASN A 18 23.33 2.48 12.25
C ASN A 18 23.03 1.53 11.06
N ILE A 19 24.04 0.75 10.60
CA ILE A 19 23.90 -0.22 9.52
C ILE A 19 22.71 -1.16 9.77
N ASP A 20 22.55 -1.62 11.01
CA ASP A 20 21.43 -2.47 11.41
C ASP A 20 20.07 -1.81 11.20
N THR A 21 19.96 -0.53 11.47
CA THR A 21 18.76 0.28 11.23
C THR A 21 18.43 0.38 9.74
N LEU A 22 19.44 0.60 8.91
CA LEU A 22 19.26 0.63 7.45
C LEU A 22 18.80 -0.73 6.93
N ILE A 23 19.39 -1.81 7.40
CA ILE A 23 18.99 -3.18 7.02
C ILE A 23 17.55 -3.46 7.43
N LEU A 24 17.15 -3.12 8.67
CA LEU A 24 15.79 -3.31 9.17
C LEU A 24 14.77 -2.48 8.38
N SER A 25 15.07 -1.21 8.11
CA SER A 25 14.18 -0.33 7.35
C SER A 25 14.03 -0.78 5.90
N LEU A 26 15.11 -1.21 5.26
CA LEU A 26 15.07 -1.80 3.92
C LEU A 26 14.27 -3.09 3.90
N PHE A 27 14.51 -3.99 4.84
CA PHE A 27 13.76 -5.24 4.96
C PHE A 27 12.26 -4.98 5.10
N GLN A 28 11.88 -4.10 6.04
CA GLN A 28 10.49 -3.73 6.27
C GLN A 28 9.84 -3.13 5.02
N THR A 29 10.54 -2.20 4.36
CA THR A 29 10.04 -1.55 3.14
C THR A 29 9.86 -2.54 2.00
N ILE A 30 10.83 -3.43 1.79
CA ILE A 30 10.75 -4.48 0.75
C ILE A 30 9.62 -5.45 1.07
N SER A 31 9.48 -5.89 2.32
CA SER A 31 8.41 -6.79 2.76
C SER A 31 7.02 -6.24 2.47
N PHE A 32 6.79 -4.96 2.74
CA PHE A 32 5.52 -4.30 2.45
C PHE A 32 5.33 -4.02 0.95
N ALA A 33 6.36 -3.54 0.25
CA ALA A 33 6.27 -3.24 -1.18
C ALA A 33 6.04 -4.50 -2.04
N THR A 34 6.55 -5.65 -1.61
CA THR A 34 6.34 -6.93 -2.28
C THR A 34 5.11 -7.69 -1.78
N THR A 35 4.38 -7.14 -0.82
CA THR A 35 3.25 -7.79 -0.15
C THR A 35 3.61 -9.15 0.49
N THR A 36 4.85 -9.28 0.97
CA THR A 36 5.31 -10.50 1.66
C THR A 36 4.81 -10.56 3.11
N GLY A 37 4.70 -9.40 3.79
CA GLY A 37 4.05 -9.26 5.09
C GLY A 37 4.87 -9.68 6.31
N PHE A 38 6.18 -9.92 6.16
CA PHE A 38 7.03 -10.13 7.34
C PHE A 38 7.29 -8.82 8.07
N VAL A 39 7.06 -8.84 9.38
CA VAL A 39 7.27 -7.71 10.30
C VAL A 39 8.36 -8.07 11.29
N VAL A 40 9.35 -7.19 11.43
CA VAL A 40 10.48 -7.38 12.38
C VAL A 40 10.37 -6.41 13.56
N THR A 41 9.75 -5.26 13.37
CA THR A 41 9.60 -4.21 14.38
C THR A 41 8.14 -3.89 14.61
N ASP A 42 7.76 -3.71 15.89
CA ASP A 42 6.43 -3.23 16.25
C ASP A 42 6.13 -1.88 15.60
N HIS A 43 5.00 -1.79 14.92
CA HIS A 43 4.54 -0.57 14.27
C HIS A 43 4.30 0.58 15.25
N SER A 44 3.99 0.26 16.51
CA SER A 44 3.80 1.23 17.59
C SER A 44 5.08 1.99 17.98
N SER A 45 6.25 1.42 17.69
CA SER A 45 7.56 2.04 17.95
C SER A 45 8.01 3.00 16.84
N LEU A 46 7.35 2.97 15.67
CA LEU A 46 7.68 3.80 14.52
C LEU A 46 6.95 5.16 14.57
N PRO A 47 7.54 6.22 13.99
CA PRO A 47 6.81 7.48 13.80
C PRO A 47 5.50 7.24 13.06
N LEU A 48 4.42 7.91 13.48
CA LEU A 48 3.05 7.70 12.98
C LEU A 48 2.94 7.68 11.45
N PHE A 49 3.76 8.45 10.76
CA PHE A 49 3.78 8.52 9.29
C PHE A 49 4.26 7.23 8.62
N VAL A 50 5.22 6.51 9.22
CA VAL A 50 5.90 5.36 8.58
C VAL A 50 4.95 4.18 8.34
N PRO A 51 4.12 3.73 9.29
CA PRO A 51 3.18 2.66 9.06
C PRO A 51 2.20 2.95 7.91
N TYR A 52 1.68 4.17 7.82
CA TYR A 52 0.78 4.57 6.73
C TYR A 52 1.48 4.61 5.38
N LEU A 53 2.75 5.05 5.35
CA LEU A 53 3.56 5.00 4.13
C LEU A 53 3.79 3.55 3.66
N LEU A 54 4.09 2.64 4.59
CA LEU A 54 4.27 1.22 4.28
C LEU A 54 2.99 0.59 3.73
N ILE A 55 1.84 0.89 4.33
CA ILE A 55 0.52 0.46 3.82
C ILE A 55 0.28 1.01 2.41
N ALA A 56 0.56 2.28 2.18
CA ALA A 56 0.41 2.89 0.85
C ALA A 56 1.30 2.21 -0.21
N LEU A 57 2.55 1.87 0.15
CA LEU A 57 3.46 1.11 -0.71
C LEU A 57 2.91 -0.29 -1.03
N ALA A 58 2.36 -0.98 -0.02
CA ALA A 58 1.72 -2.29 -0.23
C ALA A 58 0.53 -2.20 -1.19
N GLY A 59 -0.25 -1.11 -1.12
CA GLY A 59 -1.37 -0.87 -2.02
C GLY A 59 -0.96 -0.70 -3.48
N MET A 60 0.22 -0.15 -3.75
CA MET A 60 0.75 -0.05 -5.12
C MET A 60 1.08 -1.43 -5.70
N GLY A 61 1.39 -2.40 -4.84
CA GLY A 61 1.60 -3.79 -5.20
C GLY A 61 2.87 -4.04 -6.02
N ALA A 62 3.10 -5.31 -6.30
CA ALA A 62 4.24 -5.78 -7.08
C ALA A 62 4.01 -5.66 -8.61
N CYS A 63 4.94 -6.23 -9.41
CA CYS A 63 4.87 -6.23 -10.87
C CYS A 63 3.60 -6.90 -11.42
N ALA A 64 3.21 -6.56 -12.64
CA ALA A 64 1.97 -7.03 -13.30
C ALA A 64 1.82 -8.56 -13.34
N GLY A 65 2.91 -9.30 -13.51
CA GLY A 65 2.93 -10.76 -13.59
C GLY A 65 3.18 -11.48 -12.26
N SER A 66 3.31 -10.74 -11.13
CA SER A 66 3.57 -11.36 -9.82
C SER A 66 2.26 -11.86 -9.17
N THR A 67 2.40 -12.83 -8.28
CA THR A 67 1.31 -13.34 -7.43
C THR A 67 0.95 -12.40 -6.29
N GLY A 68 1.74 -11.33 -6.07
CA GLY A 68 1.50 -10.33 -5.02
C GLY A 68 0.14 -9.63 -5.18
N GLY A 69 -0.46 -9.23 -4.05
CA GLY A 69 -1.70 -8.48 -3.99
C GLY A 69 -1.59 -7.04 -4.50
N GLY A 70 -2.61 -6.25 -4.22
CA GLY A 70 -2.65 -4.82 -4.52
C GLY A 70 -3.07 -4.47 -5.94
N LEU A 71 -3.05 -3.15 -6.22
CA LEU A 71 -3.51 -2.57 -7.48
C LEU A 71 -2.61 -2.90 -8.67
N LYS A 72 -1.38 -3.34 -8.40
CA LYS A 72 -0.25 -3.57 -9.33
C LYS A 72 0.27 -2.28 -9.98
N ALA A 73 1.59 -2.11 -9.92
CA ALA A 73 2.29 -0.89 -10.35
C ALA A 73 1.91 -0.45 -11.77
N ILE A 74 1.71 -1.38 -12.71
CA ILE A 74 1.33 -1.05 -14.09
C ILE A 74 -0.04 -0.38 -14.19
N ARG A 75 -1.04 -0.81 -13.39
CA ARG A 75 -2.38 -0.19 -13.37
C ARG A 75 -2.32 1.21 -12.79
N VAL A 76 -1.55 1.40 -11.72
CA VAL A 76 -1.33 2.73 -11.12
C VAL A 76 -0.65 3.66 -12.13
N TYR A 77 0.33 3.15 -12.89
CA TYR A 77 0.99 3.92 -13.94
C TYR A 77 0.04 4.31 -15.08
N ILE A 78 -0.81 3.39 -15.54
CA ILE A 78 -1.83 3.65 -16.57
C ILE A 78 -2.78 4.75 -16.10
N LEU A 79 -3.29 4.66 -14.86
CA LEU A 79 -4.15 5.69 -14.26
C LEU A 79 -3.48 7.05 -14.19
N TYR A 80 -2.24 7.09 -13.72
CA TYR A 80 -1.49 8.35 -13.63
C TYR A 80 -1.35 9.01 -15.01
N ARG A 81 -1.01 8.20 -16.02
CA ARG A 81 -0.89 8.69 -17.41
C ARG A 81 -2.22 9.17 -17.96
N GLN A 82 -3.28 8.45 -17.70
CA GLN A 82 -4.63 8.85 -18.13
C GLN A 82 -5.10 10.11 -17.42
N ALA A 83 -4.95 10.22 -16.10
CA ALA A 83 -5.26 11.43 -15.36
C ALA A 83 -4.48 12.64 -15.90
N LYS A 84 -3.18 12.46 -16.21
CA LYS A 84 -2.37 13.51 -16.83
C LYS A 84 -2.89 13.90 -18.22
N ASN A 85 -3.36 12.94 -19.03
CA ASN A 85 -3.93 13.21 -20.33
C ASN A 85 -5.27 13.95 -20.23
N GLU A 86 -6.13 13.58 -19.27
CA GLU A 86 -7.39 14.28 -19.02
C GLU A 86 -7.15 15.73 -18.57
N LEU A 87 -6.18 15.97 -17.67
CA LEU A 87 -5.79 17.33 -17.29
C LEU A 87 -5.31 18.17 -18.50
N LYS A 88 -4.55 17.54 -19.44
CA LYS A 88 -4.14 18.23 -20.67
C LYS A 88 -5.31 18.54 -21.59
N LYS A 89 -6.30 17.65 -21.70
CA LYS A 89 -7.53 17.90 -22.48
C LYS A 89 -8.36 19.06 -21.92
N LEU A 90 -8.35 19.28 -20.60
CA LEU A 90 -8.99 20.45 -20.02
C LEU A 90 -8.38 21.78 -20.49
N ILE A 91 -7.05 21.77 -20.78
CA ILE A 91 -6.35 22.96 -21.30
C ILE A 91 -6.51 23.06 -22.82
N HIS A 92 -6.46 21.92 -23.53
CA HIS A 92 -6.54 21.80 -24.97
C HIS A 92 -7.62 20.77 -25.40
N PRO A 93 -8.91 21.14 -25.45
CA PRO A 93 -10.00 20.18 -25.66
C PRO A 93 -9.95 19.40 -26.98
N SER A 94 -9.33 19.97 -28.02
CA SER A 94 -9.20 19.34 -29.34
C SER A 94 -7.99 18.41 -29.48
N SER A 95 -7.17 18.22 -28.42
CA SER A 95 -5.97 17.41 -28.51
C SER A 95 -6.30 15.91 -28.39
N VAL A 96 -5.91 15.14 -29.40
CA VAL A 96 -5.96 13.68 -29.38
C VAL A 96 -4.61 13.17 -28.84
N ILE A 97 -4.58 12.77 -27.57
CA ILE A 97 -3.35 12.32 -26.91
C ILE A 97 -3.45 10.81 -26.72
N PRO A 98 -2.69 10.01 -27.50
CA PRO A 98 -2.70 8.56 -27.32
C PRO A 98 -2.08 8.16 -25.97
N LEU A 99 -2.69 7.21 -25.29
CA LEU A 99 -2.15 6.62 -24.08
C LEU A 99 -1.02 5.65 -24.45
N LYS A 100 0.20 5.95 -24.03
CA LYS A 100 1.38 5.11 -24.32
C LYS A 100 2.03 4.60 -23.05
N VAL A 101 2.41 3.32 -23.05
CA VAL A 101 3.29 2.72 -22.05
C VAL A 101 4.55 2.22 -22.76
N GLY A 102 5.68 2.87 -22.50
CA GLY A 102 6.88 2.70 -23.32
C GLY A 102 6.63 3.17 -24.76
N GLU A 103 6.90 2.31 -25.72
CA GLU A 103 6.67 2.56 -27.14
C GLU A 103 5.29 2.13 -27.64
N ASN A 104 4.56 1.33 -26.86
CA ASN A 104 3.28 0.77 -27.25
C ASN A 104 2.11 1.71 -26.91
N VAL A 105 1.19 1.87 -27.86
CA VAL A 105 -0.09 2.53 -27.64
C VAL A 105 -1.03 1.54 -26.93
N ILE A 106 -1.68 1.99 -25.86
CA ILE A 106 -2.66 1.19 -25.13
C ILE A 106 -4.03 1.44 -25.75
N ASP A 107 -4.74 0.35 -26.05
CA ASP A 107 -6.13 0.41 -26.49
C ASP A 107 -7.06 0.92 -25.39
N SER A 108 -8.15 1.58 -25.77
CA SER A 108 -9.19 2.06 -24.86
C SER A 108 -9.72 0.97 -23.95
N ASP A 109 -9.90 -0.25 -24.47
CA ASP A 109 -10.46 -1.40 -23.75
C ASP A 109 -9.62 -1.80 -22.53
N ILE A 110 -8.28 -1.69 -22.64
CA ILE A 110 -7.37 -1.94 -21.51
C ILE A 110 -7.53 -0.85 -20.45
N SER A 111 -7.65 0.40 -20.87
CA SER A 111 -7.88 1.52 -19.96
C SER A 111 -9.21 1.37 -19.21
N ASP A 112 -10.27 1.01 -19.91
CA ASP A 112 -11.60 0.82 -19.32
C ASP A 112 -11.62 -0.38 -18.35
N SER A 113 -10.91 -1.45 -18.69
CA SER A 113 -10.72 -2.58 -17.78
C SER A 113 -9.98 -2.21 -16.50
N VAL A 114 -9.00 -1.30 -16.57
CA VAL A 114 -8.29 -0.79 -15.38
C VAL A 114 -9.22 0.04 -14.52
N TRP A 115 -10.04 0.90 -15.10
CA TRP A 115 -11.04 1.68 -14.38
C TRP A 115 -12.08 0.80 -13.71
N GLY A 116 -12.60 -0.20 -14.42
CA GLY A 116 -13.54 -1.18 -13.88
C GLY A 116 -12.97 -1.92 -12.67
N PHE A 117 -11.72 -2.37 -12.77
CA PHE A 117 -11.03 -3.02 -11.65
C PHE A 117 -10.92 -2.10 -10.42
N ILE A 118 -10.54 -0.84 -10.61
CA ILE A 118 -10.38 0.10 -9.51
C ILE A 118 -11.71 0.43 -8.86
N ALA A 119 -12.77 0.60 -9.67
CA ALA A 119 -14.11 0.83 -9.14
C ALA A 119 -14.54 -0.34 -8.21
N VAL A 120 -14.35 -1.58 -8.66
CA VAL A 120 -14.67 -2.78 -7.85
C VAL A 120 -13.77 -2.85 -6.60
N TYR A 121 -12.47 -2.55 -6.74
CA TYR A 121 -11.54 -2.55 -5.60
C TYR A 121 -11.94 -1.52 -4.53
N LEU A 122 -12.24 -0.28 -4.93
CA LEU A 122 -12.68 0.76 -4.00
C LEU A 122 -14.04 0.42 -3.36
N PHE A 123 -14.95 -0.16 -4.14
CA PHE A 123 -16.24 -0.63 -3.62
C PHE A 123 -16.05 -1.74 -2.57
N ALA A 124 -15.21 -2.73 -2.85
CA ALA A 124 -14.91 -3.82 -1.92
C ALA A 124 -14.22 -3.29 -0.64
N LEU A 125 -13.28 -2.34 -0.78
CA LEU A 125 -12.63 -1.69 0.34
C LEU A 125 -13.63 -0.93 1.20
N PHE A 126 -14.47 -0.09 0.60
CA PHE A 126 -15.49 0.70 1.31
C PHE A 126 -16.48 -0.20 2.04
N PHE A 127 -17.01 -1.20 1.35
CA PHE A 127 -18.00 -2.12 1.94
C PHE A 127 -17.40 -2.98 3.04
N GLY A 128 -16.14 -3.45 2.85
CA GLY A 128 -15.40 -4.18 3.86
C GLY A 128 -15.16 -3.37 5.12
N ILE A 129 -14.78 -2.10 4.99
CA ILE A 129 -14.61 -1.19 6.14
C ILE A 129 -15.93 -1.05 6.89
N LEU A 130 -17.06 -0.85 6.21
CA LEU A 130 -18.36 -0.75 6.86
C LEU A 130 -18.73 -2.01 7.64
N LEU A 131 -18.44 -3.19 7.08
CA LEU A 131 -18.69 -4.47 7.76
C LEU A 131 -17.88 -4.60 9.04
N ILE A 132 -16.59 -4.24 9.01
CA ILE A 132 -15.72 -4.28 10.21
C ILE A 132 -16.16 -3.22 11.23
N LEU A 133 -16.54 -2.01 10.81
CA LEU A 133 -17.07 -0.99 11.72
C LEU A 133 -18.35 -1.43 12.40
N ALA A 134 -19.18 -2.23 11.74
CA ALA A 134 -20.40 -2.79 12.35
C ALA A 134 -20.11 -3.73 13.52
N THR A 135 -18.89 -4.27 13.64
CA THR A 135 -18.45 -5.07 14.81
C THR A 135 -18.01 -4.21 16.00
N GLY A 136 -17.97 -2.88 15.86
CA GLY A 136 -17.59 -1.95 16.93
C GLY A 136 -16.10 -1.64 17.01
N LEU A 137 -15.29 -2.06 16.03
CA LEU A 137 -13.87 -1.76 15.98
C LEU A 137 -13.60 -0.32 15.52
N ASN A 138 -12.43 0.21 15.89
CA ASN A 138 -12.01 1.56 15.52
C ASN A 138 -11.75 1.67 14.00
N MET A 139 -11.93 2.88 13.45
CA MET A 139 -11.73 3.18 12.04
C MET A 139 -10.32 2.81 11.54
N GLU A 140 -9.30 3.06 12.35
CA GLU A 140 -7.91 2.72 12.02
C GLU A 140 -7.73 1.21 11.83
N THR A 141 -8.24 0.41 12.77
CA THR A 141 -8.21 -1.04 12.70
C THR A 141 -9.03 -1.56 11.53
N ALA A 142 -10.24 -1.02 11.31
CA ALA A 142 -11.10 -1.44 10.20
C ALA A 142 -10.44 -1.16 8.83
N PHE A 143 -9.92 0.04 8.64
CA PHE A 143 -9.25 0.41 7.40
C PHE A 143 -8.02 -0.47 7.13
N SER A 144 -7.10 -0.56 8.11
CA SER A 144 -5.85 -1.29 7.93
C SER A 144 -6.08 -2.79 7.72
N THR A 145 -7.05 -3.37 8.43
CA THR A 145 -7.43 -4.78 8.30
C THR A 145 -7.94 -5.10 6.90
N ILE A 146 -8.94 -4.36 6.42
CA ILE A 146 -9.51 -4.60 5.09
C ILE A 146 -8.49 -4.31 3.99
N PHE A 147 -7.72 -3.24 4.14
CA PHE A 147 -6.68 -2.92 3.18
C PHE A 147 -5.60 -4.00 3.12
N SER A 148 -5.15 -4.51 4.26
CA SER A 148 -4.20 -5.61 4.36
C SER A 148 -4.74 -6.89 3.73
N CYS A 149 -6.00 -7.25 4.01
CA CYS A 149 -6.65 -8.44 3.43
C CYS A 149 -6.78 -8.33 1.90
N LEU A 150 -7.25 -7.19 1.37
CA LEU A 150 -7.40 -6.98 -0.07
C LEU A 150 -6.07 -7.01 -0.83
N ASN A 151 -4.98 -6.62 -0.17
CA ASN A 151 -3.64 -6.61 -0.77
C ASN A 151 -2.83 -7.87 -0.45
N ASN A 152 -3.39 -8.85 0.26
CA ASN A 152 -2.70 -10.06 0.73
C ASN A 152 -1.40 -9.76 1.49
N LEU A 153 -1.41 -8.68 2.30
CA LEU A 153 -0.24 -8.22 3.04
C LEU A 153 -0.05 -9.02 4.35
N GLY A 154 -1.12 -9.23 5.10
CA GLY A 154 -1.13 -9.91 6.40
C GLY A 154 -1.14 -8.93 7.58
N PRO A 155 -0.07 -8.18 7.88
CA PRO A 155 -0.06 -7.28 9.03
C PRO A 155 -1.03 -6.11 8.85
N ALA A 156 -1.64 -5.67 9.97
CA ALA A 156 -2.53 -4.52 10.05
C ALA A 156 -2.12 -3.59 11.20
N LEU A 157 -2.78 -2.45 11.34
CA LEU A 157 -2.52 -1.47 12.40
C LEU A 157 -3.60 -1.53 13.48
N GLY A 158 -3.37 -0.83 14.58
CA GLY A 158 -4.32 -0.75 15.69
C GLY A 158 -4.42 -2.07 16.44
N ASN A 159 -5.62 -2.50 16.80
CA ASN A 159 -5.85 -3.73 17.55
C ASN A 159 -5.55 -5.01 16.77
N ALA A 160 -5.25 -4.91 15.48
CA ALA A 160 -4.95 -6.04 14.61
C ALA A 160 -3.44 -6.22 14.34
N THR A 161 -2.57 -5.58 15.12
CA THR A 161 -1.10 -5.62 14.94
C THR A 161 -0.53 -7.03 15.10
N ASP A 162 -1.10 -7.83 16.00
CA ASP A 162 -0.61 -9.18 16.34
C ASP A 162 -1.27 -10.28 15.48
N ASN A 163 -1.24 -10.12 14.16
CA ASN A 163 -1.83 -11.08 13.23
C ASN A 163 -3.31 -11.41 13.55
N TYR A 164 -4.08 -10.40 13.95
CA TYR A 164 -5.51 -10.49 14.32
C TYR A 164 -5.80 -11.31 15.58
N ALA A 165 -4.79 -11.66 16.39
CA ALA A 165 -4.97 -12.47 17.59
C ALA A 165 -5.68 -11.72 18.73
N SER A 166 -5.76 -10.40 18.65
CA SER A 166 -6.39 -9.51 19.64
C SER A 166 -7.80 -9.02 19.25
N LEU A 167 -8.38 -9.53 18.15
CA LEU A 167 -9.71 -9.17 17.66
C LEU A 167 -10.83 -10.05 18.31
#